data_c16ee3339ce06dcb6e8d6e1ff8f08bbd
#
_entry.id   c16ee3339ce06dcb6e8d6e1ff8f08bbd
#
_cell.length_a   1.000
_cell.length_b   1.000
_cell.length_c   1.000
_cell.angle_alpha   90.00
_cell.angle_beta   90.00
_cell.angle_gamma   90.00
#
_symmetry.space_group_name_H-M   'P 1'
#
loop_
_entity.id
_entity.type
_entity.pdbx_description
1 polymer ?
#
loop_
_entity_poly.entity_id
_entity_poly.type
_entity_poly.pdbx_seq_one_letter_code
_entity_poly.pdbx_strand_id
1 'polypeptide(L)'
;MLTYCKHCVMPDTKPDLHLDEHGVCNACRSYEARKAIDWDARYQELLKVLEKYRRPDGSQWDCIVPVSGGKDSTYQVVRMLQLGLNPLCVT
;
A
#
# COMPACT_ATOMS: atom_id res chain seq x y z
N MET A 1 -25.90 -0.03 -23.04
CA MET A 1 -26.40 -0.76 -21.85
C MET A 1 -25.28 -0.98 -20.88
N LEU A 2 -25.54 -0.74 -19.60
CA LEU A 2 -24.54 -0.95 -18.56
C LEU A 2 -24.26 -2.45 -18.33
N THR A 3 -22.99 -2.77 -18.19
CA THR A 3 -22.55 -4.12 -17.79
C THR A 3 -21.83 -4.01 -16.45
N TYR A 4 -22.07 -4.97 -15.59
CA TYR A 4 -21.53 -4.97 -14.24
C TYR A 4 -20.57 -6.14 -14.05
N CYS A 5 -19.52 -5.92 -13.25
CA CYS A 5 -18.64 -7.01 -12.83
C CYS A 5 -19.48 -8.07 -12.09
N LYS A 6 -19.30 -9.32 -12.45
CA LYS A 6 -20.04 -10.43 -11.81
C LYS A 6 -19.62 -10.67 -10.38
N HIS A 7 -18.44 -10.21 -9.99
CA HIS A 7 -17.90 -10.44 -8.65
C HIS A 7 -18.15 -9.28 -7.69
N CYS A 8 -17.81 -8.04 -8.09
CA CYS A 8 -17.93 -6.87 -7.20
C CYS A 8 -19.07 -5.93 -7.57
N VAL A 9 -19.77 -6.19 -8.67
CA VAL A 9 -20.95 -5.43 -9.15
C VAL A 9 -20.61 -4.00 -9.60
N MET A 10 -19.33 -3.68 -9.80
CA MET A 10 -18.92 -2.38 -10.30
C MET A 10 -19.37 -2.20 -11.76
N PRO A 11 -19.97 -1.06 -12.13
CA PRO A 11 -20.40 -0.82 -13.51
C PRO A 11 -19.23 -0.53 -14.44
N ASP A 12 -19.38 -0.88 -15.71
CA ASP A 12 -18.37 -0.65 -16.75
C ASP A 12 -18.16 0.82 -17.10
N THR A 13 -19.00 1.70 -16.58
CA THR A 13 -18.86 3.15 -16.73
C THR A 13 -17.76 3.74 -15.83
N LYS A 14 -17.28 2.98 -14.85
CA LYS A 14 -16.17 3.45 -13.99
C LYS A 14 -14.92 3.60 -14.84
N PRO A 15 -14.20 4.75 -14.76
CA PRO A 15 -12.95 4.93 -15.51
C PRO A 15 -11.93 3.83 -15.22
N ASP A 16 -11.25 3.38 -16.27
CA ASP A 16 -10.20 2.37 -16.21
C ASP A 16 -10.65 1.00 -15.69
N LEU A 17 -11.96 0.72 -15.76
CA LEU A 17 -12.48 -0.59 -15.41
C LEU A 17 -12.68 -1.40 -16.69
N HIS A 18 -12.09 -2.60 -16.73
CA HIS A 18 -12.16 -3.49 -17.89
C HIS A 18 -12.64 -4.86 -17.45
N LEU A 19 -13.72 -5.32 -18.10
CA LEU A 19 -14.25 -6.66 -17.86
C LEU A 19 -13.56 -7.67 -18.78
N ASP A 20 -13.25 -8.85 -18.23
CA ASP A 20 -12.70 -9.93 -19.03
C ASP A 20 -13.79 -10.77 -19.68
N GLU A 21 -13.41 -11.87 -20.34
CA GLU A 21 -14.32 -12.80 -21.01
C GLU A 21 -15.30 -13.48 -20.05
N HIS A 22 -14.97 -13.52 -18.76
CA HIS A 22 -15.84 -14.10 -17.73
C HIS A 22 -16.70 -13.06 -17.02
N GLY A 23 -16.62 -11.80 -17.43
CA GLY A 23 -17.38 -10.70 -16.81
C GLY A 23 -16.80 -10.23 -15.48
N VAL A 24 -15.53 -10.47 -15.21
CA VAL A 24 -14.84 -10.05 -13.99
C VAL A 24 -13.94 -8.87 -14.30
N CYS A 25 -13.99 -7.82 -13.46
CA CYS A 25 -13.21 -6.60 -13.71
C CYS A 25 -11.74 -6.77 -13.32
N ASN A 26 -10.92 -5.86 -13.87
CA ASN A 26 -9.48 -5.84 -13.61
C ASN A 26 -9.15 -5.60 -12.14
N ALA A 27 -9.97 -4.84 -11.41
CA ALA A 27 -9.75 -4.62 -9.97
C ALA A 27 -9.89 -5.92 -9.19
N CYS A 28 -10.90 -6.74 -9.51
CA CYS A 28 -11.07 -8.06 -8.87
C CYS A 28 -9.90 -8.99 -9.20
N ARG A 29 -9.43 -8.98 -10.44
CA ARG A 29 -8.28 -9.78 -10.85
C ARG A 29 -7.02 -9.35 -10.13
N SER A 30 -6.80 -8.04 -9.99
CA SER A 30 -5.66 -7.51 -9.23
C SER A 30 -5.73 -7.92 -7.76
N TYR A 31 -6.92 -7.87 -7.18
CA TYR A 31 -7.13 -8.29 -5.80
C TYR A 31 -6.78 -9.77 -5.61
N GLU A 32 -7.23 -10.64 -6.51
CA GLU A 32 -6.91 -12.06 -6.46
C GLU A 32 -5.41 -12.31 -6.66
N ALA A 33 -4.77 -11.56 -7.55
CA ALA A 33 -3.33 -11.68 -7.79
C ALA A 33 -2.50 -11.35 -6.53
N ARG A 34 -3.02 -10.54 -5.62
CA ARG A 34 -2.34 -10.22 -4.36
C ARG A 34 -2.13 -11.44 -3.48
N LYS A 35 -2.95 -12.47 -3.63
CA LYS A 35 -2.81 -13.71 -2.86
C LYS A 35 -1.55 -14.49 -3.25
N ALA A 36 -1.04 -14.26 -4.46
CA ALA A 36 0.19 -14.90 -4.94
C ALA A 36 1.46 -14.18 -4.50
N ILE A 37 1.35 -13.00 -3.87
CA ILE A 37 2.50 -12.24 -3.40
C ILE A 37 3.01 -12.86 -2.10
N ASP A 38 4.30 -13.12 -2.06
CA ASP A 38 4.97 -13.55 -0.83
C ASP A 38 5.23 -12.31 0.05
N TRP A 39 4.29 -12.01 0.93
CA TRP A 39 4.37 -10.84 1.79
C TRP A 39 5.51 -10.91 2.79
N ASP A 40 5.90 -12.11 3.22
CA ASP A 40 7.03 -12.28 4.12
C ASP A 40 8.33 -11.89 3.43
N ALA A 41 8.52 -12.32 2.18
CA ALA A 41 9.68 -11.93 1.38
C ALA A 41 9.70 -10.42 1.14
N ARG A 42 8.54 -9.83 0.83
CA ARG A 42 8.42 -8.38 0.65
C ARG A 42 8.75 -7.61 1.92
N TYR A 43 8.32 -8.13 3.07
CA TYR A 43 8.63 -7.52 4.36
C TYR A 43 10.14 -7.54 4.64
N GLN A 44 10.82 -8.65 4.31
CA GLN A 44 12.27 -8.73 4.46
C GLN A 44 13.00 -7.75 3.55
N GLU A 45 12.51 -7.55 2.32
CA GLU A 45 13.04 -6.53 1.42
C GLU A 45 12.90 -5.14 2.02
N LEU A 46 11.74 -4.83 2.60
CA LEU A 46 11.50 -3.56 3.27
C LEU A 46 12.50 -3.35 4.40
N LEU A 47 12.70 -4.36 5.24
CA LEU A 47 13.65 -4.27 6.35
C LEU A 47 15.06 -3.98 5.87
N LYS A 48 15.49 -4.58 4.75
CA LYS A 48 16.81 -4.30 4.16
C LYS A 48 16.94 -2.85 3.71
N VAL A 49 15.89 -2.31 3.07
CA VAL A 49 15.88 -0.91 2.62
C VAL A 49 15.97 0.02 3.82
N LEU A 50 15.18 -0.25 4.86
CA LEU A 50 15.15 0.58 6.05
C LEU A 50 16.49 0.56 6.79
N GLU A 51 17.13 -0.60 6.87
CA GLU A 51 18.44 -0.73 7.53
C GLU A 51 19.51 0.09 6.81
N LYS A 52 19.42 0.17 5.49
CA LYS A 52 20.36 0.97 4.67
C LYS A 52 20.29 2.46 5.01
N TYR A 53 19.10 2.98 5.31
CA TYR A 53 18.88 4.41 5.54
C TYR A 53 18.72 4.77 7.01
N ARG A 54 18.72 3.78 7.89
CA ARG A 54 18.55 4.00 9.31
C ARG A 54 19.78 4.65 9.93
N ARG A 55 19.55 5.60 10.84
CA ARG A 55 20.61 6.29 11.55
C ARG A 55 20.50 6.00 13.05
N PRO A 56 21.21 4.98 13.55
CA PRO A 56 21.04 4.51 14.92
C PRO A 56 21.48 5.52 15.98
N ASP A 57 22.29 6.51 15.62
CA ASP A 57 22.73 7.56 16.55
C ASP A 57 21.70 8.68 16.73
N GLY A 58 20.60 8.68 15.95
CA GLY A 58 19.57 9.70 16.03
C GLY A 58 19.99 11.07 15.50
N SER A 59 21.12 11.15 14.79
CA SER A 59 21.67 12.42 14.31
C SER A 59 20.79 13.06 13.23
N GLN A 60 20.01 12.26 12.50
CA GLN A 60 19.14 12.73 11.43
C GLN A 60 17.87 11.87 11.38
N TRP A 61 16.88 12.35 10.62
CA TRP A 61 15.66 11.61 10.40
C TRP A 61 15.90 10.46 9.42
N ASP A 62 15.29 9.30 9.70
CA ASP A 62 15.45 8.11 8.85
C ASP A 62 14.55 8.16 7.63
N CYS A 63 13.39 8.79 7.74
CA CYS A 63 12.42 8.89 6.65
C CYS A 63 11.49 10.09 6.86
N ILE A 64 10.73 10.42 5.82
CA ILE A 64 9.72 11.46 5.87
C ILE A 64 8.35 10.79 5.73
N VAL A 65 7.42 11.16 6.61
CA VAL A 65 6.03 10.70 6.52
C VAL A 65 5.13 11.93 6.36
N PRO A 66 4.45 12.07 5.22
CA PRO A 66 3.45 13.13 5.07
C PRO A 66 2.25 12.83 5.95
N VAL A 67 1.80 13.82 6.71
CA VAL A 67 0.69 13.64 7.67
C VAL A 67 -0.40 14.65 7.41
N SER A 68 -1.64 14.21 7.55
CA SER A 68 -2.82 15.07 7.37
C SER A 68 -3.73 15.06 8.60
N GLY A 69 -3.36 14.31 9.63
CA GLY A 69 -4.21 14.09 10.79
C GLY A 69 -5.24 12.98 10.62
N GLY A 70 -5.28 12.35 9.44
CA GLY A 70 -6.17 11.23 9.18
C GLY A 70 -5.64 9.90 9.68
N LYS A 71 -6.49 8.87 9.60
CA LYS A 71 -6.17 7.53 10.13
C LYS A 71 -4.98 6.89 9.40
N ASP A 72 -4.87 7.09 8.09
CA ASP A 72 -3.84 6.42 7.30
C ASP A 72 -2.45 6.98 7.59
N SER A 73 -2.32 8.31 7.66
CA SER A 73 -1.05 8.94 7.99
C SER A 73 -0.64 8.64 9.44
N THR A 74 -1.59 8.62 10.37
CA THR A 74 -1.33 8.24 11.75
C THR A 74 -0.80 6.81 11.83
N TYR A 75 -1.43 5.88 11.10
CA TYR A 75 -0.98 4.49 11.04
C TYR A 75 0.45 4.38 10.50
N GLN A 76 0.77 5.15 9.45
CA GLN A 76 2.11 5.14 8.87
C GLN A 76 3.16 5.56 9.91
N VAL A 77 2.89 6.63 10.68
CA VAL A 77 3.81 7.11 11.70
C VAL A 77 4.01 6.03 12.78
N VAL A 78 2.92 5.47 13.29
CA VAL A 78 2.98 4.42 14.31
C VAL A 78 3.78 3.23 13.80
N ARG A 79 3.55 2.82 12.56
CA ARG A 79 4.23 1.68 11.96
C ARG A 79 5.72 1.92 11.81
N MET A 80 6.11 3.14 11.40
CA MET A 80 7.54 3.48 11.29
C MET A 80 8.21 3.46 12.65
N LEU A 81 7.55 3.96 13.69
CA LEU A 81 8.07 3.91 15.05
C LEU A 81 8.23 2.46 15.55
N GLN A 82 7.26 1.60 15.25
CA GLN A 82 7.33 0.17 15.62
C GLN A 82 8.50 -0.53 14.93
N LEU A 83 8.85 -0.10 13.73
CA LEU A 83 10.00 -0.64 12.99
C LEU A 83 11.33 -0.06 13.48
N GLY A 84 11.32 0.80 14.49
CA GLY A 84 12.52 1.37 15.08
C GLY A 84 13.10 2.55 14.33
N LEU A 85 12.30 3.17 13.46
CA LEU A 85 12.74 4.32 12.67
C LEU A 85 12.41 5.64 13.39
N ASN A 86 13.09 6.69 12.96
CA ASN A 86 12.88 8.04 13.46
C ASN A 86 12.30 8.90 12.32
N PRO A 87 10.96 8.96 12.16
CA PRO A 87 10.35 9.66 11.05
C PRO A 87 10.25 11.16 11.28
N LEU A 88 10.40 11.94 10.19
CA LEU A 88 10.05 13.35 10.17
C LEU A 88 8.64 13.48 9.60
N CYS A 89 7.71 13.97 10.40
CA CYS A 89 6.32 14.18 9.97
C CYS A 89 6.17 15.57 9.35
N VAL A 90 5.59 15.63 8.14
CA VAL A 90 5.43 16.89 7.40
C VAL A 90 3.97 17.02 6.98
N THR A 91 3.38 18.20 7.26
CA THR A 91 2.01 18.50 6.84
C THR A 91 1.97 19.24 5.51
#